data_49ca29c286eada09f6d9fea59026e029
#
_entry.id   49ca29c286eada09f6d9fea59026e029
#
_cell.length_a   1.000
_cell.length_b   1.000
_cell.length_c   1.000
_cell.angle_alpha   90.00
_cell.angle_beta   90.00
_cell.angle_gamma   90.00
#
_symmetry.space_group_name_H-M   'P 1'
#
loop_
_entity.id
_entity.type
_entity.pdbx_description
1 polymer ?
#
loop_
_entity_poly.entity_id
_entity_poly.type
_entity_poly.pdbx_seq_one_letter_code
_entity_poly.pdbx_strand_id
1 'polypeptide(L)'
;PAVLKDVNFNVNTGEFLAILGNNGVGKSTMLKCFNKILTPDGGKIILDDENLLQMNARQVAQRVAFVAQNVPSTQMTVHDMVMLGRRPYMKWGFTEDDHQIVHHAMAQLRIEPLRGRFLNELSGGERQKVMLARALAQQPKLLLLDEPTSSLDIQNQYQVLQIVRDICH
;
A
#
# COMPACT_ATOMS: atom_id res chain seq x y z
N PRO A 1 3.02 -26.33 -9.72
CA PRO A 1 2.08 -26.70 -8.65
C PRO A 1 1.37 -25.45 -8.17
N ALA A 2 0.03 -25.55 -7.93
CA ALA A 2 -0.74 -24.43 -7.42
C ALA A 2 -0.25 -24.07 -5.99
N VAL A 3 0.06 -22.80 -5.76
CA VAL A 3 0.55 -22.29 -4.46
C VAL A 3 -0.60 -22.12 -3.46
N LEU A 4 -1.79 -21.75 -3.96
CA LEU A 4 -3.01 -21.52 -3.19
C LEU A 4 -4.18 -22.19 -3.89
N LYS A 5 -5.09 -22.81 -3.11
CA LYS A 5 -6.31 -23.44 -3.61
C LYS A 5 -7.47 -23.11 -2.67
N ASP A 6 -8.65 -22.93 -3.25
CA ASP A 6 -9.92 -22.80 -2.54
C ASP A 6 -9.92 -21.73 -1.41
N VAL A 7 -9.25 -20.60 -1.66
CA VAL A 7 -9.21 -19.46 -0.71
C VAL A 7 -10.50 -18.67 -0.85
N ASN A 8 -11.30 -18.65 0.22
CA ASN A 8 -12.56 -17.90 0.27
C ASN A 8 -12.64 -17.12 1.59
N PHE A 9 -12.85 -15.82 1.53
CA PHE A 9 -13.13 -14.98 2.69
C PHE A 9 -13.77 -13.65 2.24
N ASN A 10 -14.37 -12.95 3.19
CA ASN A 10 -14.90 -11.62 3.02
C ASN A 10 -14.26 -10.67 4.03
N VAL A 11 -14.15 -9.39 3.65
CA VAL A 11 -13.68 -8.30 4.52
C VAL A 11 -14.64 -7.14 4.35
N ASN A 12 -15.18 -6.62 5.45
CA ASN A 12 -16.09 -5.47 5.40
C ASN A 12 -15.32 -4.14 5.41
N THR A 13 -15.98 -3.07 5.00
CA THR A 13 -15.42 -1.71 5.08
C THR A 13 -15.06 -1.37 6.53
N GLY A 14 -13.87 -0.81 6.74
CA GLY A 14 -13.35 -0.48 8.06
C GLY A 14 -12.74 -1.66 8.83
N GLU A 15 -12.76 -2.88 8.27
CA GLU A 15 -12.12 -4.03 8.90
C GLU A 15 -10.62 -4.12 8.59
N PHE A 16 -9.87 -4.58 9.58
CA PHE A 16 -8.48 -4.98 9.45
C PHE A 16 -8.37 -6.51 9.51
N LEU A 17 -7.95 -7.13 8.39
CA LEU A 17 -7.73 -8.58 8.30
C LEU A 17 -6.24 -8.90 8.34
N ALA A 18 -5.79 -9.67 9.32
CA ALA A 18 -4.44 -10.21 9.38
C ALA A 18 -4.37 -11.63 8.81
N ILE A 19 -3.50 -11.83 7.83
CA ILE A 19 -3.26 -13.15 7.22
C ILE A 19 -1.97 -13.73 7.80
N LEU A 20 -2.13 -14.75 8.62
CA LEU A 20 -1.02 -15.41 9.32
C LEU A 20 -0.64 -16.73 8.64
N GLY A 21 0.62 -17.10 8.72
CA GLY A 21 1.14 -18.37 8.20
C GLY A 21 2.66 -18.35 8.03
N ASN A 22 3.26 -19.51 7.89
CA ASN A 22 4.71 -19.68 7.72
C ASN A 22 5.22 -18.97 6.45
N ASN A 23 6.53 -18.74 6.38
CA ASN A 23 7.14 -18.19 5.18
C ASN A 23 7.00 -19.19 4.01
N GLY A 24 6.75 -18.67 2.81
CA GLY A 24 6.62 -19.47 1.60
C GLY A 24 5.24 -20.09 1.34
N VAL A 25 4.25 -19.96 2.25
CA VAL A 25 2.90 -20.55 2.05
C VAL A 25 2.02 -19.79 1.04
N GLY A 26 2.51 -18.69 0.44
CA GLY A 26 1.78 -17.98 -0.61
C GLY A 26 1.09 -16.68 -0.18
N LYS A 27 1.31 -16.15 1.03
CA LYS A 27 0.72 -14.89 1.50
C LYS A 27 0.94 -13.74 0.51
N SER A 28 2.20 -13.45 0.18
CA SER A 28 2.56 -12.40 -0.78
C SER A 28 2.04 -12.69 -2.19
N THR A 29 1.95 -13.96 -2.60
CA THR A 29 1.35 -14.36 -3.87
C THR A 29 -0.12 -13.98 -3.92
N MET A 30 -0.86 -14.24 -2.85
CA MET A 30 -2.28 -13.87 -2.73
C MET A 30 -2.48 -12.34 -2.77
N LEU A 31 -1.69 -11.58 -2.01
CA LEU A 31 -1.75 -10.11 -2.02
C LEU A 31 -1.45 -9.56 -3.43
N LYS A 32 -0.48 -10.14 -4.15
CA LYS A 32 -0.16 -9.77 -5.54
C LYS A 32 -1.28 -10.12 -6.52
N CYS A 33 -2.11 -11.13 -6.25
CA CYS A 33 -3.32 -11.39 -7.03
C CYS A 33 -4.38 -10.32 -6.78
N PHE A 34 -4.57 -9.85 -5.54
CA PHE A 34 -5.53 -8.78 -5.24
C PHE A 34 -5.16 -7.45 -5.90
N ASN A 35 -3.88 -7.17 -6.04
CA ASN A 35 -3.37 -5.98 -6.75
C ASN A 35 -3.19 -6.21 -8.27
N LYS A 36 -3.60 -7.36 -8.79
CA LYS A 36 -3.45 -7.74 -10.20
C LYS A 36 -2.00 -7.67 -10.72
N ILE A 37 -0.99 -7.76 -9.84
CA ILE A 37 0.42 -7.99 -10.21
C ILE A 37 0.59 -9.42 -10.74
N LEU A 38 -0.12 -10.38 -10.13
CA LEU A 38 -0.24 -11.74 -10.61
C LEU A 38 -1.70 -12.02 -11.00
N THR A 39 -1.88 -12.83 -12.02
CA THR A 39 -3.21 -13.30 -12.43
C THR A 39 -3.43 -14.69 -11.85
N PRO A 40 -4.49 -14.92 -11.05
CA PRO A 40 -4.82 -16.26 -10.56
C PRO A 40 -5.34 -17.13 -11.70
N ASP A 41 -5.16 -18.45 -11.59
CA ASP A 41 -5.67 -19.41 -12.59
C ASP A 41 -7.19 -19.49 -12.63
N GLY A 42 -7.88 -19.09 -11.54
CA GLY A 42 -9.34 -19.06 -11.47
C GLY A 42 -9.85 -18.29 -10.25
N GLY A 43 -11.17 -18.22 -10.13
CA GLY A 43 -11.83 -17.48 -9.07
C GLY A 43 -12.19 -16.05 -9.45
N LYS A 44 -12.59 -15.26 -8.44
CA LYS A 44 -12.94 -13.85 -8.60
C LYS A 44 -12.50 -13.06 -7.37
N ILE A 45 -12.19 -11.77 -7.56
CA ILE A 45 -11.84 -10.84 -6.49
C ILE A 45 -12.80 -9.67 -6.63
N ILE A 46 -13.76 -9.56 -5.71
CA ILE A 46 -14.81 -8.55 -5.75
C ILE A 46 -14.48 -7.43 -4.77
N LEU A 47 -14.53 -6.19 -5.23
CA LEU A 47 -14.42 -4.97 -4.43
C LEU A 47 -15.55 -4.03 -4.82
N ASP A 48 -16.45 -3.69 -3.90
CA ASP A 48 -17.65 -2.87 -4.14
C ASP A 48 -18.46 -3.35 -5.37
N ASP A 49 -18.80 -4.64 -5.39
CA ASP A 49 -19.56 -5.32 -6.46
C ASP A 49 -18.86 -5.41 -7.82
N GLU A 50 -17.62 -4.89 -7.95
CA GLU A 50 -16.84 -4.94 -9.18
C GLU A 50 -15.74 -6.02 -9.10
N ASN A 51 -15.54 -6.79 -10.15
CA ASN A 51 -14.48 -7.80 -10.21
C ASN A 51 -13.15 -7.16 -10.63
N LEU A 52 -12.18 -7.08 -9.70
CA LEU A 52 -10.86 -6.50 -9.94
C LEU A 52 -10.11 -7.18 -11.10
N LEU A 53 -10.33 -8.48 -11.34
CA LEU A 53 -9.65 -9.20 -12.42
C LEU A 53 -10.08 -8.72 -13.82
N GLN A 54 -11.27 -8.11 -13.94
CA GLN A 54 -11.78 -7.56 -15.19
C GLN A 54 -11.36 -6.11 -15.44
N MET A 55 -10.82 -5.42 -14.43
CA MET A 55 -10.37 -4.04 -14.54
C MET A 55 -9.02 -3.95 -15.25
N ASN A 56 -8.73 -2.81 -15.90
CA ASN A 56 -7.38 -2.50 -16.34
C ASN A 56 -6.47 -2.08 -15.17
N ALA A 57 -5.15 -2.06 -15.40
CA ALA A 57 -4.17 -1.76 -14.34
C ALA A 57 -4.39 -0.39 -13.67
N ARG A 58 -4.81 0.63 -14.42
CA ARG A 58 -5.08 1.96 -13.90
C ARG A 58 -6.30 1.97 -12.98
N GLN A 59 -7.38 1.28 -13.36
CA GLN A 59 -8.58 1.15 -12.55
C GLN A 59 -8.31 0.42 -11.24
N VAL A 60 -7.51 -0.66 -11.27
CA VAL A 60 -7.07 -1.36 -10.05
C VAL A 60 -6.23 -0.42 -9.19
N ALA A 61 -5.25 0.29 -9.77
CA ALA A 61 -4.41 1.22 -9.03
C ALA A 61 -5.16 2.44 -8.44
N GLN A 62 -6.36 2.75 -8.90
CA GLN A 62 -7.23 3.75 -8.27
C GLN A 62 -8.05 3.21 -7.09
N ARG A 63 -8.08 1.90 -6.88
CA ARG A 63 -8.88 1.24 -5.83
C ARG A 63 -8.04 0.51 -4.80
N VAL A 64 -6.91 -0.05 -5.21
CA VAL A 64 -6.07 -0.92 -4.39
C VAL A 64 -4.67 -0.34 -4.27
N ALA A 65 -4.24 -0.05 -3.05
CA ALA A 65 -2.84 0.28 -2.77
C ALA A 65 -2.11 -0.92 -2.19
N PHE A 66 -0.84 -1.07 -2.56
CA PHE A 66 0.02 -2.15 -2.10
C PHE A 66 1.33 -1.61 -1.54
N VAL A 67 1.62 -1.97 -0.30
CA VAL A 67 2.90 -1.71 0.36
C VAL A 67 3.67 -3.02 0.42
N ALA A 68 4.74 -3.11 -0.35
CA ALA A 68 5.59 -4.29 -0.40
C ALA A 68 6.51 -4.37 0.83
N GLN A 69 6.95 -5.57 1.15
CA GLN A 69 7.90 -5.85 2.23
C GLN A 69 9.22 -5.07 2.05
N ASN A 70 9.74 -5.04 0.82
CA ASN A 70 11.00 -4.35 0.52
C ASN A 70 10.73 -2.90 0.10
N VAL A 71 11.29 -1.97 0.87
CA VAL A 71 11.23 -0.54 0.58
C VAL A 71 12.43 -0.16 -0.27
N PRO A 72 12.24 0.41 -1.47
CA PRO A 72 13.35 0.80 -2.33
C PRO A 72 14.19 1.91 -1.69
N SER A 73 15.51 1.76 -1.76
CA SER A 73 16.46 2.84 -1.44
C SER A 73 16.78 3.58 -2.74
N THR A 74 16.31 4.79 -2.90
CA THR A 74 16.49 5.60 -4.10
C THR A 74 16.91 7.02 -3.75
N GLN A 75 17.44 7.76 -4.72
CA GLN A 75 17.73 9.20 -4.61
C GLN A 75 16.49 10.07 -4.90
N MET A 76 15.30 9.50 -4.78
CA MET A 76 14.06 10.26 -4.88
C MET A 76 13.76 10.92 -3.53
N THR A 77 13.22 12.14 -3.56
CA THR A 77 12.79 12.82 -2.33
C THR A 77 11.56 12.15 -1.71
N VAL A 78 11.35 12.36 -0.42
CA VAL A 78 10.13 11.90 0.28
C VAL A 78 8.88 12.42 -0.41
N HIS A 79 8.84 13.72 -0.74
CA HIS A 79 7.71 14.33 -1.43
C HIS A 79 7.43 13.65 -2.77
N ASP A 80 8.45 13.46 -3.60
CA ASP A 80 8.26 12.86 -4.93
C ASP A 80 7.81 11.39 -4.82
N MET A 81 8.32 10.65 -3.84
CA MET A 81 7.88 9.28 -3.58
C MET A 81 6.40 9.22 -3.19
N VAL A 82 5.93 10.12 -2.31
CA VAL A 82 4.51 10.16 -1.92
C VAL A 82 3.64 10.62 -3.09
N MET A 83 4.13 11.58 -3.90
CA MET A 83 3.46 12.06 -5.11
C MET A 83 3.23 10.93 -6.14
N LEU A 84 4.08 9.89 -6.20
CA LEU A 84 3.82 8.71 -7.04
C LEU A 84 2.50 8.02 -6.71
N GLY A 85 1.96 8.16 -5.50
CA GLY A 85 0.64 7.68 -5.13
C GLY A 85 -0.49 8.30 -5.98
N ARG A 86 -0.27 9.50 -6.51
CA ARG A 86 -1.25 10.20 -7.37
C ARG A 86 -1.15 9.83 -8.85
N ARG A 87 -0.11 9.07 -9.26
CA ARG A 87 0.10 8.69 -10.65
C ARG A 87 -1.11 8.02 -11.35
N PRO A 88 -1.91 7.16 -10.70
CA PRO A 88 -3.11 6.58 -11.32
C PRO A 88 -4.17 7.62 -11.74
N TYR A 89 -4.14 8.81 -11.16
CA TYR A 89 -5.10 9.89 -11.45
C TYR A 89 -4.57 10.90 -12.46
N MET A 90 -3.27 10.96 -12.66
CA MET A 90 -2.58 11.92 -13.54
C MET A 90 -3.08 11.79 -14.99
N LYS A 91 -3.43 12.93 -15.62
CA LYS A 91 -3.75 13.04 -17.04
C LYS A 91 -2.59 13.73 -17.79
N TRP A 92 -2.41 15.02 -17.55
CA TRP A 92 -1.39 15.85 -18.20
C TRP A 92 -0.29 16.32 -17.22
N GLY A 93 -0.47 16.09 -15.94
CA GLY A 93 0.41 16.47 -14.84
C GLY A 93 -0.31 16.29 -13.52
N PHE A 94 0.36 16.63 -12.43
CA PHE A 94 -0.24 16.70 -11.10
C PHE A 94 -0.99 18.03 -10.94
N THR A 95 -2.13 17.97 -10.25
CA THR A 95 -2.99 19.13 -9.97
C THR A 95 -2.71 19.68 -8.57
N GLU A 96 -3.25 20.86 -8.25
CA GLU A 96 -3.18 21.42 -6.88
C GLU A 96 -3.86 20.48 -5.87
N ASP A 97 -4.96 19.84 -6.24
CA ASP A 97 -5.62 18.83 -5.39
C ASP A 97 -4.69 17.65 -5.08
N ASP A 98 -3.90 17.19 -6.06
CA ASP A 98 -2.92 16.12 -5.84
C ASP A 98 -1.86 16.55 -4.82
N HIS A 99 -1.38 17.78 -4.88
CA HIS A 99 -0.43 18.33 -3.90
C HIS A 99 -1.03 18.42 -2.50
N GLN A 100 -2.30 18.83 -2.37
CA GLN A 100 -3.00 18.87 -1.08
C GLN A 100 -3.20 17.47 -0.49
N ILE A 101 -3.59 16.48 -1.31
CA ILE A 101 -3.73 15.07 -0.89
C ILE A 101 -2.38 14.52 -0.38
N VAL A 102 -1.30 14.79 -1.10
CA VAL A 102 0.06 14.38 -0.70
C VAL A 102 0.47 15.04 0.61
N HIS A 103 0.24 16.35 0.76
CA HIS A 103 0.50 17.07 2.00
C HIS A 103 -0.26 16.45 3.17
N HIS A 104 -1.56 16.17 2.99
CA HIS A 104 -2.39 15.54 4.02
C HIS A 104 -1.86 14.15 4.41
N ALA A 105 -1.53 13.31 3.43
CA ALA A 105 -0.96 11.98 3.68
C ALA A 105 0.37 12.04 4.44
N MET A 106 1.23 13.01 4.12
CA MET A 106 2.50 13.21 4.84
C MET A 106 2.28 13.69 6.27
N ALA A 107 1.30 14.58 6.50
CA ALA A 107 0.95 15.07 7.83
C ALA A 107 0.40 13.95 8.73
N GLN A 108 -0.50 13.09 8.21
CA GLN A 108 -1.02 11.93 8.93
C GLN A 108 0.10 10.99 9.44
N LEU A 109 1.15 10.81 8.65
CA LEU A 109 2.30 9.96 9.01
C LEU A 109 3.39 10.74 9.78
N ARG A 110 3.21 12.04 10.02
CA ARG A 110 4.17 12.94 10.69
C ARG A 110 5.54 12.95 10.01
N ILE A 111 5.57 12.92 8.68
CA ILE A 111 6.80 12.93 7.87
C ILE A 111 7.01 14.23 7.10
N GLU A 112 6.20 15.25 7.32
CA GLU A 112 6.37 16.60 6.73
C GLU A 112 7.80 17.15 6.88
N PRO A 113 8.47 17.04 8.05
CA PRO A 113 9.84 17.55 8.21
C PRO A 113 10.87 16.84 7.30
N LEU A 114 10.51 15.67 6.77
CA LEU A 114 11.39 14.87 5.90
C LEU A 114 11.17 15.16 4.41
N ARG A 115 10.25 16.06 4.05
CA ARG A 115 9.75 16.30 2.69
C ARG A 115 10.86 16.38 1.63
N GLY A 116 11.92 17.13 1.90
CA GLY A 116 13.03 17.35 0.96
C GLY A 116 14.19 16.34 1.08
N ARG A 117 14.15 15.42 2.06
CA ARG A 117 15.21 14.42 2.23
C ARG A 117 15.08 13.31 1.19
N PHE A 118 16.20 12.69 0.85
CA PHE A 118 16.21 11.53 -0.03
C PHE A 118 15.89 10.24 0.74
N LEU A 119 15.24 9.27 0.09
CA LEU A 119 14.86 8.01 0.73
C LEU A 119 16.05 7.21 1.26
N ASN A 120 17.20 7.28 0.60
CA ASN A 120 18.42 6.59 1.04
C ASN A 120 19.04 7.17 2.31
N GLU A 121 18.64 8.38 2.73
CA GLU A 121 19.08 9.03 3.97
C GLU A 121 18.20 8.70 5.17
N LEU A 122 17.08 8.02 4.96
CA LEU A 122 16.09 7.73 5.99
C LEU A 122 16.40 6.41 6.72
N SER A 123 15.99 6.35 7.99
CA SER A 123 15.90 5.09 8.73
C SER A 123 14.88 4.14 8.12
N GLY A 124 14.93 2.84 8.47
CA GLY A 124 13.96 1.86 8.01
C GLY A 124 12.51 2.24 8.36
N GLY A 125 12.28 2.71 9.60
CA GLY A 125 10.95 3.14 10.05
C GLY A 125 10.44 4.38 9.32
N GLU A 126 11.30 5.37 9.06
CA GLU A 126 10.94 6.55 8.27
C GLU A 126 10.59 6.17 6.83
N ARG A 127 11.38 5.32 6.19
CA ARG A 127 11.08 4.81 4.84
C ARG A 127 9.73 4.10 4.79
N GLN A 128 9.43 3.28 5.81
CA GLN A 128 8.14 2.57 5.88
C GLN A 128 6.98 3.56 5.99
N LYS A 129 7.10 4.61 6.80
CA LYS A 129 6.09 5.69 6.88
C LYS A 129 5.90 6.39 5.53
N VAL A 130 6.98 6.64 4.78
CA VAL A 130 6.91 7.21 3.43
C VAL A 130 6.13 6.29 2.47
N MET A 131 6.35 4.97 2.54
CA MET A 131 5.62 4.02 1.69
C MET A 131 4.13 3.95 2.06
N LEU A 132 3.81 4.04 3.35
CA LEU A 132 2.42 4.17 3.81
C LEU A 132 1.79 5.49 3.34
N ALA A 133 2.50 6.62 3.46
CA ALA A 133 2.01 7.91 2.97
C ALA A 133 1.72 7.87 1.45
N ARG A 134 2.62 7.24 0.67
CA ARG A 134 2.39 7.02 -0.76
C ARG A 134 1.11 6.21 -1.02
N ALA A 135 0.90 5.16 -0.25
CA ALA A 135 -0.30 4.32 -0.36
C ALA A 135 -1.57 5.10 0.01
N LEU A 136 -1.53 5.94 1.07
CA LEU A 136 -2.64 6.80 1.48
C LEU A 136 -2.93 7.90 0.45
N ALA A 137 -1.89 8.52 -0.13
CA ALA A 137 -2.05 9.52 -1.19
C ALA A 137 -2.78 8.95 -2.42
N GLN A 138 -2.76 7.65 -2.61
CA GLN A 138 -3.53 6.96 -3.65
C GLN A 138 -5.04 6.94 -3.35
N GLN A 139 -5.47 7.23 -2.09
CA GLN A 139 -6.86 7.17 -1.62
C GLN A 139 -7.54 5.83 -1.97
N PRO A 140 -6.95 4.70 -1.57
CA PRO A 140 -7.45 3.39 -1.95
C PRO A 140 -8.69 2.99 -1.16
N LYS A 141 -9.53 2.12 -1.74
CA LYS A 141 -10.60 1.41 -1.04
C LYS A 141 -10.10 0.16 -0.32
N LEU A 142 -9.00 -0.43 -0.80
CA LEU A 142 -8.34 -1.58 -0.21
C LEU A 142 -6.84 -1.31 -0.07
N LEU A 143 -6.33 -1.37 1.16
CA LEU A 143 -4.90 -1.26 1.46
C LEU A 143 -4.33 -2.64 1.76
N LEU A 144 -3.37 -3.06 0.97
CA LEU A 144 -2.65 -4.33 1.11
C LEU A 144 -1.25 -4.08 1.67
N LEU A 145 -0.90 -4.75 2.75
CA LEU A 145 0.40 -4.64 3.41
C LEU A 145 1.08 -6.01 3.43
N ASP A 146 2.24 -6.13 2.78
CA ASP A 146 3.02 -7.36 2.75
C ASP A 146 4.16 -7.25 3.77
N GLU A 147 4.00 -7.87 4.93
CA GLU A 147 4.94 -7.85 6.05
C GLU A 147 5.47 -6.44 6.40
N PRO A 148 4.59 -5.45 6.68
CA PRO A 148 4.98 -4.03 6.78
C PRO A 148 5.90 -3.73 7.97
N THR A 149 6.17 -4.70 8.82
CA THR A 149 6.96 -4.55 10.04
C THR A 149 8.19 -5.45 10.10
N SER A 150 8.42 -6.34 9.14
CA SER A 150 9.42 -7.41 9.19
C SER A 150 10.88 -6.94 9.36
N SER A 151 11.19 -5.72 8.93
CA SER A 151 12.56 -5.13 9.01
C SER A 151 12.68 -4.02 10.07
N LEU A 152 11.67 -3.86 10.93
CA LEU A 152 11.61 -2.79 11.93
C LEU A 152 11.88 -3.32 13.33
N ASP A 153 12.46 -2.46 14.20
CA ASP A 153 12.49 -2.71 15.63
C ASP A 153 11.07 -2.67 16.25
N ILE A 154 10.93 -3.20 17.46
CA ILE A 154 9.62 -3.36 18.13
C ILE A 154 8.88 -2.03 18.27
N GLN A 155 9.58 -0.92 18.55
CA GLN A 155 8.96 0.38 18.72
C GLN A 155 8.37 0.90 17.38
N ASN A 156 9.13 0.78 16.30
CA ASN A 156 8.66 1.16 14.97
C ASN A 156 7.55 0.23 14.45
N GLN A 157 7.61 -1.08 14.76
CA GLN A 157 6.51 -2.03 14.46
C GLN A 157 5.20 -1.56 15.08
N TYR A 158 5.22 -1.24 16.37
CA TYR A 158 4.04 -0.79 17.10
C TYR A 158 3.47 0.51 16.51
N GLN A 159 4.33 1.47 16.18
CA GLN A 159 3.89 2.72 15.53
C GLN A 159 3.21 2.49 14.18
N VAL A 160 3.78 1.63 13.33
CA VAL A 160 3.21 1.29 12.02
C VAL A 160 1.83 0.64 12.19
N LEU A 161 1.68 -0.32 13.12
CA LEU A 161 0.40 -0.99 13.37
C LEU A 161 -0.66 -0.02 13.93
N GLN A 162 -0.26 0.92 14.81
CA GLN A 162 -1.18 1.96 15.27
C GLN A 162 -1.67 2.85 14.12
N ILE A 163 -0.75 3.31 13.26
CA ILE A 163 -1.11 4.12 12.09
C ILE A 163 -2.08 3.37 11.19
N VAL A 164 -1.81 2.10 10.89
CA VAL A 164 -2.70 1.27 10.04
C VAL A 164 -4.09 1.12 10.67
N ARG A 165 -4.16 0.89 11.98
CA ARG A 165 -5.44 0.84 12.70
C ARG A 165 -6.20 2.17 12.59
N ASP A 166 -5.51 3.29 12.81
CA ASP A 166 -6.14 4.63 12.82
C ASP A 166 -6.61 5.05 11.40
N ILE A 167 -6.08 4.42 10.35
CA ILE A 167 -6.54 4.60 8.96
C ILE A 167 -7.85 3.85 8.69
N CYS A 168 -8.10 2.73 9.36
CA CYS A 168 -9.31 1.92 9.17
C CYS A 168 -10.55 2.51 9.89
N HIS A 169 -10.36 3.47 10.79
CA HIS A 169 -11.40 4.16 11.56
C HIS A 169 -11.56 5.60 11.12
#